data_7da9b0ce953c9a39ef86591fb31b7d9a
#
_entry.id   7da9b0ce953c9a39ef86591fb31b7d9a
#
_cell.length_a   1.000
_cell.length_b   1.000
_cell.length_c   1.000
_cell.angle_alpha   90.00
_cell.angle_beta   90.00
_cell.angle_gamma   90.00
#
_symmetry.space_group_name_H-M   'P 1'
#
loop_
_entity.id
_entity.type
_entity.pdbx_description
1 polymer ?
#
loop_
_entity_poly.entity_id
_entity_poly.type
_entity_poly.pdbx_seq_one_letter_code
_entity_poly.pdbx_strand_id
1 'polypeptide(L)'
;MGEHAIPTHKHQKAQLLYAEGDVVFVTTETKTYFLPARHFIWIPGGVEHSIQPKSENVLMRNLYFPVEKEEDAFYKIEGIYPVNDLLLQMMLFTNRWSGDLKKRSPNYVIAKAIKAILPEICGNNLPLELPVAKDARLTKILGFIENNLKDTILFADLAKKFGYSERSLYRLFQKDLGMSFIQYYTIRRILKSIELLLEKKLSVKEVAEEIGYSSVSTFSNTFFKILGQRPTDYLKGENVLKKTTFL
;
A
#
# COMPACT_ATOMS: atom_id res chain seq x y z
N MET A 1 -21.39 7.16 -4.20
CA MET A 1 -21.13 5.81 -4.72
C MET A 1 -19.68 5.51 -4.39
N GLY A 2 -19.39 4.40 -3.73
CA GLY A 2 -18.01 3.97 -3.46
C GLY A 2 -17.31 3.55 -4.76
N GLU A 3 -15.99 3.51 -4.73
CA GLU A 3 -15.19 3.04 -5.86
C GLU A 3 -15.40 1.53 -6.04
N HIS A 4 -15.50 1.07 -7.28
CA HIS A 4 -15.70 -0.34 -7.58
C HIS A 4 -14.37 -1.07 -7.76
N ALA A 5 -14.39 -2.37 -7.45
CA ALA A 5 -13.28 -3.25 -7.76
C ALA A 5 -13.02 -3.27 -9.28
N ILE A 6 -11.75 -3.20 -9.66
CA ILE A 6 -11.31 -3.32 -11.04
C ILE A 6 -10.71 -4.73 -11.19
N PRO A 7 -11.32 -5.62 -11.99
CA PRO A 7 -10.84 -6.98 -12.18
C PRO A 7 -9.45 -6.98 -12.81
N THR A 8 -8.82 -8.14 -12.83
CA THR A 8 -7.49 -8.33 -13.44
C THR A 8 -7.50 -7.86 -14.89
N HIS A 9 -6.60 -6.94 -15.18
CA HIS A 9 -6.43 -6.34 -16.49
C HIS A 9 -4.99 -5.87 -16.70
N LYS A 10 -4.70 -5.44 -17.92
CA LYS A 10 -3.39 -4.91 -18.28
C LYS A 10 -3.52 -3.83 -19.34
N HIS A 11 -2.71 -2.80 -19.28
CA HIS A 11 -2.68 -1.70 -20.26
C HIS A 11 -1.24 -1.26 -20.56
N GLN A 12 -1.04 -0.64 -21.74
CA GLN A 12 0.27 -0.20 -22.18
C GLN A 12 0.79 1.07 -21.50
N LYS A 13 -0.12 1.89 -20.96
CA LYS A 13 0.23 3.10 -20.21
C LYS A 13 0.69 2.72 -18.81
N ALA A 14 1.66 3.44 -18.24
CA ALA A 14 1.95 3.37 -16.82
C ALA A 14 0.83 4.06 -16.02
N GLN A 15 0.62 3.65 -14.78
CA GLN A 15 -0.45 4.15 -13.92
C GLN A 15 0.10 4.67 -12.60
N LEU A 16 -0.33 5.87 -12.22
CA LEU A 16 -0.26 6.35 -10.86
C LEU A 16 -1.66 6.21 -10.25
N LEU A 17 -1.80 5.34 -9.26
CA LEU A 17 -3.03 5.18 -8.48
C LEU A 17 -2.83 5.78 -7.10
N TYR A 18 -3.53 6.86 -6.80
CA TYR A 18 -3.62 7.48 -5.48
C TYR A 18 -4.87 7.02 -4.75
N ALA A 19 -4.75 6.76 -3.45
CA ALA A 19 -5.84 6.37 -2.58
C ALA A 19 -6.08 7.40 -1.46
N GLU A 20 -7.35 7.59 -1.11
CA GLU A 20 -7.80 8.37 0.04
C GLU A 20 -8.90 7.62 0.78
N GLY A 21 -9.00 7.80 2.09
CA GLY A 21 -10.07 7.26 2.95
C GLY A 21 -9.71 5.93 3.59
N ASP A 22 -9.36 4.92 2.83
CA ASP A 22 -9.02 3.57 3.31
C ASP A 22 -7.98 2.90 2.42
N VAL A 23 -7.70 1.63 2.68
CA VAL A 23 -6.71 0.82 1.95
C VAL A 23 -7.27 0.33 0.61
N VAL A 24 -6.41 0.33 -0.40
CA VAL A 24 -6.66 -0.33 -1.69
C VAL A 24 -5.67 -1.49 -1.84
N PHE A 25 -6.18 -2.66 -2.18
CA PHE A 25 -5.35 -3.80 -2.56
C PHE A 25 -5.07 -3.74 -4.06
N VAL A 26 -3.80 -3.80 -4.43
CA VAL A 26 -3.38 -3.94 -5.83
C VAL A 26 -2.64 -5.26 -5.94
N THR A 27 -3.22 -6.21 -6.66
CA THR A 27 -2.65 -7.56 -6.79
C THR A 27 -2.11 -7.75 -8.19
N THR A 28 -0.83 -8.14 -8.27
CA THR A 28 -0.15 -8.58 -9.49
C THR A 28 0.03 -10.10 -9.45
N GLU A 29 0.65 -10.70 -10.45
CA GLU A 29 0.94 -12.14 -10.48
C GLU A 29 1.77 -12.62 -9.27
N THR A 30 2.66 -11.77 -8.75
CA THR A 30 3.66 -12.16 -7.75
C THR A 30 3.45 -11.55 -6.38
N LYS A 31 2.73 -10.43 -6.30
CA LYS A 31 2.63 -9.63 -5.07
C LYS A 31 1.24 -9.03 -4.88
N THR A 32 0.88 -8.83 -3.63
CA THR A 32 -0.23 -7.96 -3.24
C THR A 32 0.34 -6.72 -2.54
N TYR A 33 0.05 -5.57 -3.10
CA TYR A 33 0.38 -4.25 -2.57
C TYR A 33 -0.78 -3.73 -1.74
N PHE A 34 -0.46 -3.17 -0.59
CA PHE A 34 -1.43 -2.57 0.34
C PHE A 34 -1.26 -1.06 0.28
N LEU A 35 -1.99 -0.43 -0.61
CA LEU A 35 -1.95 1.02 -0.81
C LEU A 35 -2.79 1.73 0.24
N PRO A 36 -2.17 2.38 1.24
CA PRO A 36 -2.93 3.11 2.27
C PRO A 36 -3.40 4.46 1.76
N ALA A 37 -4.33 5.07 2.49
CA ALA A 37 -4.72 6.46 2.25
C ALA A 37 -3.51 7.39 2.24
N ARG A 38 -3.55 8.45 1.42
CA ARG A 38 -2.48 9.44 1.23
C ARG A 38 -1.17 8.88 0.67
N HIS A 39 -1.25 7.72 0.01
CA HIS A 39 -0.14 7.15 -0.74
C HIS A 39 -0.56 6.95 -2.19
N PHE A 40 0.42 6.82 -3.04
CA PHE A 40 0.18 6.33 -4.40
C PHE A 40 1.03 5.10 -4.68
N ILE A 41 0.54 4.27 -5.58
CA ILE A 41 1.34 3.22 -6.20
C ILE A 41 1.63 3.62 -7.64
N TRP A 42 2.89 3.42 -8.05
CA TRP A 42 3.28 3.45 -9.45
C TRP A 42 3.23 2.03 -10.02
N ILE A 43 2.54 1.86 -11.13
CA ILE A 43 2.40 0.59 -11.85
C ILE A 43 2.94 0.80 -13.27
N PRO A 44 4.06 0.17 -13.66
CA PRO A 44 4.60 0.26 -15.01
C PRO A 44 3.61 -0.24 -16.07
N GLY A 45 3.74 0.28 -17.29
CA GLY A 45 2.95 -0.21 -18.42
C GLY A 45 3.23 -1.69 -18.71
N GLY A 46 2.17 -2.45 -19.02
CA GLY A 46 2.26 -3.88 -19.30
C GLY A 46 2.20 -4.81 -18.09
N VAL A 47 2.19 -4.29 -16.87
CA VAL A 47 1.98 -5.09 -15.65
C VAL A 47 0.50 -5.47 -15.52
N GLU A 48 0.24 -6.78 -15.43
CA GLU A 48 -1.11 -7.30 -15.18
C GLU A 48 -1.45 -7.14 -13.70
N HIS A 49 -2.60 -6.53 -13.40
CA HIS A 49 -3.00 -6.23 -12.03
C HIS A 49 -4.52 -6.12 -11.86
N SER A 50 -4.97 -6.30 -10.62
CA SER A 50 -6.34 -6.00 -10.18
C SER A 50 -6.31 -4.98 -9.05
N ILE A 51 -7.40 -4.24 -8.88
CA ILE A 51 -7.53 -3.19 -7.85
C ILE A 51 -8.79 -3.47 -7.06
N GLN A 52 -8.66 -3.65 -5.76
CA GLN A 52 -9.74 -3.95 -4.83
C GLN A 52 -9.76 -2.92 -3.69
N PRO A 53 -10.69 -1.94 -3.72
CA PRO A 53 -10.94 -1.09 -2.55
C PRO A 53 -11.40 -1.95 -1.37
N LYS A 54 -10.93 -1.66 -0.17
CA LYS A 54 -11.29 -2.40 1.02
C LYS A 54 -12.69 -2.04 1.51
N SER A 55 -13.11 -0.80 1.32
CA SER A 55 -14.43 -0.29 1.73
C SER A 55 -14.98 0.71 0.73
N GLU A 56 -16.26 1.03 0.86
CA GLU A 56 -16.92 2.08 0.05
C GLU A 56 -16.44 3.50 0.38
N ASN A 57 -15.67 3.69 1.46
CA ASN A 57 -15.11 4.98 1.84
C ASN A 57 -13.82 5.34 1.09
N VAL A 58 -13.32 4.43 0.26
CA VAL A 58 -12.14 4.68 -0.57
C VAL A 58 -12.50 5.62 -1.71
N LEU A 59 -11.63 6.59 -1.95
CA LEU A 59 -11.60 7.40 -3.15
C LEU A 59 -10.30 7.14 -3.88
N MET A 60 -10.37 6.84 -5.15
CA MET A 60 -9.21 6.57 -5.99
C MET A 60 -9.05 7.62 -7.08
N ARG A 61 -7.81 7.99 -7.35
CA ARG A 61 -7.46 8.81 -8.49
C ARG A 61 -6.44 8.09 -9.36
N ASN A 62 -6.83 7.81 -10.59
CA ASN A 62 -5.98 7.16 -11.58
C ASN A 62 -5.48 8.18 -12.60
N LEU A 63 -4.16 8.25 -12.77
CA LEU A 63 -3.51 8.99 -13.86
C LEU A 63 -2.71 8.01 -14.71
N TYR A 64 -2.93 8.05 -16.02
CA TYR A 64 -2.28 7.16 -16.97
C TYR A 64 -1.27 7.92 -17.81
N PHE A 65 -0.05 7.40 -17.89
CA PHE A 65 1.06 8.02 -18.59
C PHE A 65 1.57 7.12 -19.71
N PRO A 66 1.87 7.68 -20.90
CA PRO A 66 2.54 6.90 -21.93
C PRO A 66 3.93 6.46 -21.44
N VAL A 67 4.33 5.24 -21.79
CA VAL A 67 5.68 4.72 -21.56
C VAL A 67 6.61 5.30 -22.65
N GLU A 68 7.72 5.88 -22.21
CA GLU A 68 8.75 6.44 -23.10
C GLU A 68 9.89 5.42 -23.31
N LYS A 69 10.65 5.56 -24.38
CA LYS A 69 11.74 4.60 -24.70
C LYS A 69 12.87 4.63 -23.67
N GLU A 70 13.21 5.83 -23.20
CA GLU A 70 14.26 6.05 -22.20
C GLU A 70 13.60 6.63 -20.95
N GLU A 71 13.29 5.76 -19.98
CA GLU A 71 12.70 6.15 -18.70
C GLU A 71 13.68 5.88 -17.56
N ASP A 72 13.62 6.73 -16.53
CA ASP A 72 14.31 6.52 -15.27
C ASP A 72 13.97 5.14 -14.68
N ALA A 73 14.90 4.57 -13.92
CA ALA A 73 14.72 3.28 -13.23
C ALA A 73 13.49 3.26 -12.31
N PHE A 74 13.13 4.41 -11.74
CA PHE A 74 11.92 4.61 -10.94
C PHE A 74 10.65 4.11 -11.65
N TYR A 75 10.51 4.40 -12.95
CA TYR A 75 9.30 4.05 -13.70
C TYR A 75 9.21 2.59 -14.16
N LYS A 76 10.28 1.82 -13.96
CA LYS A 76 10.37 0.42 -14.45
C LYS A 76 9.91 -0.61 -13.43
N ILE A 77 9.68 -0.19 -12.19
CA ILE A 77 9.29 -1.07 -11.07
C ILE A 77 8.05 -0.53 -10.36
N GLU A 78 7.24 -1.44 -9.85
CA GLU A 78 6.11 -1.07 -9.00
C GLU A 78 6.61 -0.58 -7.65
N GLY A 79 5.96 0.45 -7.11
CA GLY A 79 6.31 0.95 -5.79
C GLY A 79 5.22 1.79 -5.16
N ILE A 80 5.12 1.71 -3.83
CA ILE A 80 4.24 2.56 -3.03
C ILE A 80 5.06 3.68 -2.40
N TYR A 81 4.55 4.90 -2.53
CA TYR A 81 5.21 6.11 -2.05
C TYR A 81 4.25 7.01 -1.29
N PRO A 82 4.70 7.69 -0.23
CA PRO A 82 3.89 8.69 0.46
C PRO A 82 3.70 9.92 -0.44
N VAL A 83 2.54 10.55 -0.31
CA VAL A 83 2.24 11.79 -1.02
C VAL A 83 2.61 12.97 -0.13
N ASN A 84 3.54 13.81 -0.59
CA ASN A 84 3.87 15.08 0.06
C ASN A 84 2.86 16.18 -0.31
N ASP A 85 2.93 17.34 0.35
CA ASP A 85 1.98 18.42 0.16
C ASP A 85 1.94 18.92 -1.29
N LEU A 86 3.09 19.03 -1.97
CA LEU A 86 3.14 19.45 -3.37
C LEU A 86 2.36 18.47 -4.27
N LEU A 87 2.68 17.17 -4.17
CA LEU A 87 2.02 16.15 -4.98
C LEU A 87 0.53 16.06 -4.64
N LEU A 88 0.16 16.21 -3.36
CA LEU A 88 -1.24 16.24 -2.93
C LEU A 88 -2.00 17.38 -3.63
N GLN A 89 -1.46 18.60 -3.63
CA GLN A 89 -2.11 19.73 -4.29
C GLN A 89 -2.22 19.51 -5.81
N MET A 90 -1.20 18.93 -6.43
CA MET A 90 -1.25 18.56 -7.85
C MET A 90 -2.31 17.49 -8.10
N MET A 91 -2.43 16.47 -7.26
CA MET A 91 -3.47 15.43 -7.36
C MET A 91 -4.88 16.03 -7.20
N LEU A 92 -5.08 16.92 -6.22
CA LEU A 92 -6.35 17.64 -6.04
C LEU A 92 -6.71 18.48 -7.28
N PHE A 93 -5.72 19.12 -7.88
CA PHE A 93 -5.93 19.88 -9.11
C PHE A 93 -6.46 19.00 -10.26
N THR A 94 -6.08 17.72 -10.30
CA THR A 94 -6.55 16.80 -11.34
C THR A 94 -8.02 16.39 -11.20
N ASN A 95 -8.70 16.70 -10.07
CA ASN A 95 -10.09 16.32 -9.84
C ASN A 95 -11.06 16.85 -10.90
N ARG A 96 -10.71 17.95 -11.56
CA ARG A 96 -11.48 18.56 -12.65
C ARG A 96 -11.25 17.91 -14.02
N TRP A 97 -10.32 16.93 -14.12
CA TRP A 97 -10.02 16.31 -15.41
C TRP A 97 -10.91 15.10 -15.64
N SER A 98 -11.33 14.92 -16.89
CA SER A 98 -12.06 13.75 -17.36
C SER A 98 -11.53 13.31 -18.72
N GLY A 99 -11.39 12.02 -18.93
CA GLY A 99 -10.93 11.44 -20.19
C GLY A 99 -9.47 11.77 -20.54
N ASP A 100 -9.13 11.61 -21.82
CA ASP A 100 -7.79 11.85 -22.32
C ASP A 100 -7.48 13.34 -22.47
N LEU A 101 -6.30 13.73 -22.00
CA LEU A 101 -5.82 15.10 -22.11
C LEU A 101 -5.29 15.39 -23.52
N LYS A 102 -5.73 16.51 -24.11
CA LYS A 102 -5.22 16.96 -25.42
C LYS A 102 -3.74 17.32 -25.31
N LYS A 103 -2.90 16.77 -26.20
CA LYS A 103 -1.48 17.10 -26.29
C LYS A 103 -1.30 18.63 -26.34
N ARG A 104 -0.30 19.15 -25.63
CA ARG A 104 0.02 20.59 -25.51
C ARG A 104 -1.03 21.44 -24.78
N SER A 105 -2.10 20.87 -24.23
CA SER A 105 -2.99 21.62 -23.34
C SER A 105 -2.30 21.92 -22.00
N PRO A 106 -2.71 22.97 -21.26
CA PRO A 106 -2.17 23.25 -19.92
C PRO A 106 -2.27 22.03 -18.98
N ASN A 107 -3.39 21.29 -19.01
CA ASN A 107 -3.57 20.08 -18.20
C ASN A 107 -2.58 18.98 -18.59
N TYR A 108 -2.29 18.81 -19.89
CA TYR A 108 -1.28 17.86 -20.35
C TYR A 108 0.15 18.22 -19.86
N VAL A 109 0.48 19.52 -19.87
CA VAL A 109 1.77 20.01 -19.35
C VAL A 109 1.89 19.71 -17.85
N ILE A 110 0.82 19.96 -17.09
CA ILE A 110 0.78 19.64 -15.65
C ILE A 110 0.91 18.14 -15.41
N ALA A 111 0.20 17.29 -16.18
CA ALA A 111 0.33 15.85 -16.05
C ALA A 111 1.79 15.38 -16.32
N LYS A 112 2.45 15.94 -17.33
CA LYS A 112 3.88 15.68 -17.58
C LYS A 112 4.75 16.15 -16.41
N ALA A 113 4.47 17.31 -15.84
CA ALA A 113 5.21 17.80 -14.69
C ALA A 113 5.04 16.89 -13.47
N ILE A 114 3.79 16.42 -13.19
CA ILE A 114 3.54 15.40 -12.15
C ILE A 114 4.45 14.19 -12.35
N LYS A 115 4.45 13.58 -13.55
CA LYS A 115 5.32 12.43 -13.85
C LYS A 115 6.79 12.78 -13.60
N ALA A 116 7.26 13.88 -14.18
CA ALA A 116 8.68 14.24 -14.19
C ALA A 116 9.28 14.46 -12.79
N ILE A 117 8.49 14.93 -11.82
CA ILE A 117 9.01 15.20 -10.46
C ILE A 117 8.99 13.96 -9.55
N LEU A 118 8.31 12.86 -9.92
CA LEU A 118 8.19 11.69 -9.05
C LEU A 118 9.54 11.14 -8.58
N PRO A 119 10.55 10.91 -9.44
CA PRO A 119 11.84 10.39 -8.99
C PRO A 119 12.56 11.28 -7.99
N GLU A 120 12.34 12.61 -8.06
CA GLU A 120 12.97 13.59 -7.17
C GLU A 120 12.28 13.64 -5.81
N ILE A 121 10.93 13.65 -5.79
CA ILE A 121 10.16 13.85 -4.56
C ILE A 121 9.81 12.55 -3.82
N CYS A 122 9.92 11.41 -4.49
CA CYS A 122 9.69 10.10 -3.90
C CYS A 122 10.99 9.57 -3.32
N GLY A 123 10.98 9.33 -2.03
CA GLY A 123 12.08 8.61 -1.38
C GLY A 123 12.07 7.12 -1.73
N ASN A 124 12.49 6.28 -0.78
CA ASN A 124 12.45 4.84 -0.97
C ASN A 124 11.01 4.32 -1.05
N ASN A 125 10.80 3.32 -1.90
CA ASN A 125 9.59 2.52 -1.92
C ASN A 125 9.27 1.98 -0.53
N LEU A 126 8.02 2.12 -0.09
CA LEU A 126 7.58 1.58 1.18
C LEU A 126 7.36 0.07 1.10
N PRO A 127 7.79 -0.70 2.10
CA PRO A 127 7.66 -2.16 2.12
C PRO A 127 6.22 -2.59 2.46
N LEU A 128 5.24 -2.09 1.72
CA LEU A 128 3.81 -2.38 1.90
C LEU A 128 3.33 -3.41 0.89
N GLU A 129 4.17 -4.35 0.57
CA GLU A 129 3.88 -5.46 -0.32
C GLU A 129 4.08 -6.79 0.42
N LEU A 130 3.22 -7.73 0.13
CA LEU A 130 3.37 -9.10 0.59
C LEU A 130 3.35 -10.04 -0.62
N PRO A 131 4.36 -10.91 -0.76
CA PRO A 131 4.37 -11.93 -1.78
C PRO A 131 3.17 -12.87 -1.62
N VAL A 132 2.62 -13.31 -2.72
CA VAL A 132 1.57 -14.34 -2.74
C VAL A 132 2.24 -15.69 -2.47
N ALA A 133 1.85 -16.35 -1.38
CA ALA A 133 2.38 -17.68 -1.05
C ALA A 133 1.93 -18.71 -2.10
N LYS A 134 2.87 -19.46 -2.65
CA LYS A 134 2.61 -20.53 -3.63
C LYS A 134 2.56 -21.91 -2.96
N ASP A 135 3.26 -22.08 -1.83
CA ASP A 135 3.25 -23.32 -1.05
C ASP A 135 1.99 -23.40 -0.17
N ALA A 136 1.13 -24.39 -0.41
CA ALA A 136 -0.12 -24.58 0.33
C ALA A 136 0.07 -24.75 1.85
N ARG A 137 1.22 -25.27 2.29
CA ARG A 137 1.55 -25.41 3.71
C ARG A 137 1.85 -24.04 4.32
N LEU A 138 2.60 -23.19 3.60
CA LEU A 138 2.86 -21.82 4.03
C LEU A 138 1.55 -21.00 4.07
N THR A 139 0.67 -21.15 3.08
CA THR A 139 -0.65 -20.50 3.08
C THR A 139 -1.44 -20.80 4.36
N LYS A 140 -1.42 -22.04 4.86
CA LYS A 140 -2.06 -22.39 6.14
C LYS A 140 -1.41 -21.70 7.34
N ILE A 141 -0.08 -21.61 7.34
CA ILE A 141 0.69 -20.93 8.39
C ILE A 141 0.37 -19.42 8.39
N LEU A 142 0.32 -18.78 7.20
CA LEU A 142 -0.02 -17.38 7.05
C LEU A 142 -1.46 -17.11 7.52
N GLY A 143 -2.42 -17.99 7.20
CA GLY A 143 -3.79 -17.91 7.71
C GLY A 143 -3.86 -17.98 9.23
N PHE A 144 -3.05 -18.84 9.87
CA PHE A 144 -2.94 -18.85 11.32
C PHE A 144 -2.38 -17.53 11.88
N ILE A 145 -1.32 -17.00 11.30
CA ILE A 145 -0.74 -15.71 11.70
C ILE A 145 -1.78 -14.59 11.59
N GLU A 146 -2.54 -14.55 10.50
CA GLU A 146 -3.57 -13.55 10.26
C GLU A 146 -4.66 -13.54 11.34
N ASN A 147 -5.09 -14.70 11.76
CA ASN A 147 -6.14 -14.85 12.78
C ASN A 147 -5.62 -14.62 14.22
N ASN A 148 -4.31 -14.48 14.41
CA ASN A 148 -3.68 -14.34 15.73
C ASN A 148 -2.72 -13.15 15.80
N LEU A 149 -2.99 -12.07 15.07
CA LEU A 149 -2.11 -10.89 15.03
C LEU A 149 -1.98 -10.18 16.38
N LYS A 150 -2.98 -10.29 17.24
CA LYS A 150 -2.99 -9.74 18.60
C LYS A 150 -2.02 -10.48 19.53
N ASP A 151 -1.86 -11.77 19.33
CA ASP A 151 -1.03 -12.62 20.19
C ASP A 151 0.46 -12.44 19.90
N THR A 152 1.29 -12.63 20.91
CA THR A 152 2.74 -12.73 20.67
C THR A 152 3.07 -14.12 20.13
N ILE A 153 3.29 -14.21 18.83
CA ILE A 153 3.65 -15.46 18.17
C ILE A 153 5.17 -15.64 18.22
N LEU A 154 5.65 -16.61 19.00
CA LEU A 154 7.05 -17.01 18.99
C LEU A 154 7.32 -17.93 17.80
N PHE A 155 8.43 -17.71 17.10
CA PHE A 155 8.78 -18.46 15.89
C PHE A 155 8.97 -19.97 16.17
N ALA A 156 9.56 -20.29 17.32
CA ALA A 156 9.73 -21.68 17.77
C ALA A 156 8.40 -22.39 17.98
N ASP A 157 7.41 -21.72 18.60
CA ASP A 157 6.07 -22.28 18.83
C ASP A 157 5.30 -22.45 17.53
N LEU A 158 5.43 -21.48 16.62
CA LEU A 158 4.86 -21.56 15.28
C LEU A 158 5.43 -22.77 14.51
N ALA A 159 6.75 -22.95 14.55
CA ALA A 159 7.40 -24.08 13.91
C ALA A 159 6.89 -25.42 14.49
N LYS A 160 6.88 -25.56 15.82
CA LYS A 160 6.38 -26.75 16.52
C LYS A 160 4.92 -27.04 16.18
N LYS A 161 4.05 -26.01 16.19
CA LYS A 161 2.62 -26.14 15.88
C LYS A 161 2.36 -26.74 14.51
N PHE A 162 3.18 -26.39 13.51
CA PHE A 162 3.01 -26.88 12.14
C PHE A 162 3.95 -28.04 11.77
N GLY A 163 4.64 -28.63 12.76
CA GLY A 163 5.49 -29.81 12.54
C GLY A 163 6.81 -29.52 11.84
N TYR A 164 7.35 -28.31 11.98
CA TYR A 164 8.62 -27.91 11.39
C TYR A 164 9.71 -27.73 12.48
N SER A 165 10.97 -27.94 12.09
CA SER A 165 12.07 -27.29 12.80
C SER A 165 12.11 -25.80 12.44
N GLU A 166 12.64 -24.93 13.33
CA GLU A 166 12.80 -23.51 13.05
C GLU A 166 13.59 -23.25 11.76
N ARG A 167 14.65 -24.02 11.54
CA ARG A 167 15.46 -23.94 10.31
C ARG A 167 14.65 -24.26 9.06
N SER A 168 13.80 -25.28 9.10
CA SER A 168 12.98 -25.66 7.96
C SER A 168 11.89 -24.63 7.68
N LEU A 169 11.25 -24.10 8.72
CA LEU A 169 10.26 -23.05 8.59
C LEU A 169 10.89 -21.76 8.07
N TYR A 170 12.05 -21.35 8.57
CA TYR A 170 12.79 -20.18 8.06
C TYR A 170 13.08 -20.33 6.56
N ARG A 171 13.58 -21.51 6.14
CA ARG A 171 13.83 -21.78 4.71
C ARG A 171 12.57 -21.69 3.85
N LEU A 172 11.43 -22.16 4.38
CA LEU A 172 10.15 -22.08 3.69
C LEU A 172 9.72 -20.62 3.48
N PHE A 173 9.80 -19.76 4.51
CA PHE A 173 9.53 -18.34 4.39
C PHE A 173 10.46 -17.66 3.37
N GLN A 174 11.76 -17.90 3.45
CA GLN A 174 12.73 -17.31 2.53
C GLN A 174 12.52 -17.77 1.09
N LYS A 175 12.26 -19.06 0.87
CA LYS A 175 12.10 -19.62 -0.46
C LYS A 175 10.82 -19.14 -1.15
N ASP A 176 9.72 -19.08 -0.43
CA ASP A 176 8.39 -18.82 -1.02
C ASP A 176 8.03 -17.32 -0.99
N LEU A 177 8.39 -16.60 0.07
CA LEU A 177 8.05 -15.17 0.24
C LEU A 177 9.26 -14.23 0.06
N GLY A 178 10.50 -14.73 0.05
CA GLY A 178 11.67 -13.87 0.01
C GLY A 178 11.89 -13.03 1.28
N MET A 179 11.15 -13.30 2.37
CA MET A 179 11.23 -12.53 3.63
C MET A 179 11.20 -13.44 4.85
N SER A 180 11.60 -12.89 6.02
CA SER A 180 11.52 -13.61 7.28
C SER A 180 10.09 -13.55 7.87
N PHE A 181 9.79 -14.48 8.80
CA PHE A 181 8.57 -14.45 9.60
C PHE A 181 8.37 -13.09 10.30
N ILE A 182 9.43 -12.55 10.92
CA ILE A 182 9.34 -11.27 11.66
C ILE A 182 8.99 -10.12 10.72
N GLN A 183 9.58 -10.08 9.52
CA GLN A 183 9.22 -9.06 8.51
C GLN A 183 7.76 -9.19 8.10
N TYR A 184 7.31 -10.40 7.73
CA TYR A 184 5.93 -10.66 7.36
C TYR A 184 4.97 -10.27 8.49
N TYR A 185 5.20 -10.76 9.71
CA TYR A 185 4.36 -10.53 10.87
C TYR A 185 4.27 -9.04 11.25
N THR A 186 5.40 -8.32 11.20
CA THR A 186 5.43 -6.88 11.46
C THR A 186 4.62 -6.11 10.43
N ILE A 187 4.79 -6.39 9.13
CA ILE A 187 4.03 -5.75 8.06
C ILE A 187 2.53 -6.02 8.25
N ARG A 188 2.13 -7.26 8.52
CA ARG A 188 0.72 -7.63 8.75
C ARG A 188 0.10 -6.88 9.93
N ARG A 189 0.83 -6.75 11.05
CA ARG A 189 0.37 -5.96 12.19
C ARG A 189 0.19 -4.48 11.85
N ILE A 190 1.12 -3.89 11.11
CA ILE A 190 1.00 -2.48 10.67
C ILE A 190 -0.16 -2.31 9.71
N LEU A 191 -0.37 -3.21 8.75
CA LEU A 191 -1.52 -3.17 7.85
C LEU A 191 -2.85 -3.28 8.63
N LYS A 192 -2.91 -4.18 9.63
CA LYS A 192 -4.08 -4.30 10.51
C LYS A 192 -4.31 -3.04 11.33
N SER A 193 -3.23 -2.36 11.76
CA SER A 193 -3.35 -1.11 12.50
C SER A 193 -3.97 0.02 11.68
N ILE A 194 -3.68 0.08 10.37
CA ILE A 194 -4.30 1.06 9.47
C ILE A 194 -5.83 0.85 9.43
N GLU A 195 -6.26 -0.40 9.29
CA GLU A 195 -7.67 -0.76 9.33
C GLU A 195 -8.35 -0.30 10.62
N LEU A 196 -7.72 -0.60 11.78
CA LEU A 196 -8.27 -0.24 13.09
C LEU A 196 -8.34 1.28 13.28
N LEU A 197 -7.32 2.02 12.82
CA LEU A 197 -7.28 3.46 12.89
C LEU A 197 -8.37 4.13 12.03
N LEU A 198 -8.54 3.68 10.79
CA LEU A 198 -9.41 4.33 9.80
C LEU A 198 -10.87 3.89 9.91
N GLU A 199 -11.13 2.59 10.06
CA GLU A 199 -12.48 2.04 10.07
C GLU A 199 -13.12 2.08 11.47
N LYS A 200 -12.40 1.58 12.47
CA LYS A 200 -12.92 1.48 13.84
C LYS A 200 -12.69 2.73 14.67
N LYS A 201 -11.93 3.69 14.15
CA LYS A 201 -11.60 4.97 14.81
C LYS A 201 -11.05 4.78 16.22
N LEU A 202 -10.31 3.69 16.46
CA LEU A 202 -9.66 3.42 17.73
C LEU A 202 -8.52 4.42 17.96
N SER A 203 -8.28 4.74 19.24
CA SER A 203 -7.12 5.53 19.63
C SER A 203 -5.82 4.78 19.33
N VAL A 204 -4.71 5.50 19.20
CA VAL A 204 -3.38 4.91 18.93
C VAL A 204 -3.01 3.87 20.02
N LYS A 205 -3.45 4.09 21.27
CA LYS A 205 -3.23 3.17 22.38
C LYS A 205 -4.01 1.87 22.18
N GLU A 206 -5.32 1.97 21.93
CA GLU A 206 -6.18 0.80 21.70
C GLU A 206 -5.69 -0.01 20.48
N VAL A 207 -5.27 0.66 19.40
CA VAL A 207 -4.72 -0.01 18.25
C VAL A 207 -3.43 -0.77 18.60
N ALA A 208 -2.51 -0.15 19.35
CA ALA A 208 -1.28 -0.82 19.75
C ALA A 208 -1.58 -2.11 20.55
N GLU A 209 -2.54 -2.06 21.48
CA GLU A 209 -2.99 -3.20 22.28
C GLU A 209 -3.66 -4.28 21.39
N GLU A 210 -4.54 -3.88 20.46
CA GLU A 210 -5.26 -4.81 19.57
C GLU A 210 -4.35 -5.55 18.58
N ILE A 211 -3.22 -4.97 18.23
CA ILE A 211 -2.23 -5.63 17.35
C ILE A 211 -1.04 -6.22 18.13
N GLY A 212 -1.16 -6.33 19.47
CA GLY A 212 -0.22 -7.05 20.33
C GLY A 212 1.09 -6.34 20.60
N TYR A 213 1.13 -5.00 20.57
CA TYR A 213 2.27 -4.25 21.07
C TYR A 213 2.12 -3.93 22.55
N SER A 214 3.11 -4.27 23.35
CA SER A 214 3.17 -3.94 24.77
C SER A 214 3.48 -2.46 25.05
N SER A 215 3.92 -1.71 24.03
CA SER A 215 4.31 -0.30 24.14
C SER A 215 3.81 0.50 22.92
N VAL A 216 3.06 1.56 23.21
CA VAL A 216 2.60 2.53 22.20
C VAL A 216 3.77 3.19 21.48
N SER A 217 4.87 3.44 22.20
CA SER A 217 6.08 4.03 21.62
C SER A 217 6.73 3.08 20.59
N THR A 218 6.84 1.79 20.90
CA THR A 218 7.37 0.77 19.99
C THR A 218 6.48 0.64 18.75
N PHE A 219 5.18 0.59 18.94
CA PHE A 219 4.20 0.59 17.84
C PHE A 219 4.40 1.83 16.94
N SER A 220 4.36 3.03 17.53
CA SER A 220 4.45 4.29 16.81
C SER A 220 5.76 4.44 16.01
N ASN A 221 6.88 3.94 16.57
CA ASN A 221 8.15 3.94 15.87
C ASN A 221 8.19 2.92 14.72
N THR A 222 7.60 1.73 14.91
CA THR A 222 7.50 0.72 13.85
C THR A 222 6.58 1.20 12.74
N PHE A 223 5.45 1.80 13.08
CA PHE A 223 4.51 2.39 12.13
C PHE A 223 5.20 3.49 11.29
N PHE A 224 5.92 4.42 11.94
CA PHE A 224 6.68 5.45 11.26
C PHE A 224 7.76 4.88 10.33
N LYS A 225 8.49 3.85 10.78
CA LYS A 225 9.53 3.20 9.97
C LYS A 225 8.95 2.57 8.69
N ILE A 226 7.73 2.05 8.74
CA ILE A 226 7.11 1.35 7.62
C ILE A 226 6.33 2.31 6.72
N LEU A 227 5.64 3.31 7.28
CA LEU A 227 4.71 4.17 6.55
C LEU A 227 5.23 5.60 6.32
N GLY A 228 6.36 5.97 6.91
CA GLY A 228 6.92 7.32 6.79
C GLY A 228 6.16 8.41 7.56
N GLN A 229 5.07 8.06 8.28
CA GLN A 229 4.25 9.00 9.08
C GLN A 229 3.88 8.39 10.42
N ARG A 230 3.52 9.24 11.39
CA ARG A 230 3.07 8.78 12.71
C ARG A 230 1.61 8.35 12.69
N PRO A 231 1.19 7.40 13.57
CA PRO A 231 -0.21 6.98 13.66
C PRO A 231 -1.18 8.15 13.93
N THR A 232 -0.75 9.13 14.73
CA THR A 232 -1.52 10.34 15.04
C THR A 232 -1.76 11.23 13.83
N ASP A 233 -0.78 11.31 12.92
CA ASP A 233 -0.88 12.12 11.71
C ASP A 233 -1.77 11.41 10.67
N TYR A 234 -1.75 10.10 10.70
CA TYR A 234 -2.64 9.25 9.91
C TYR A 234 -4.12 9.49 10.26
N LEU A 235 -4.45 9.60 11.57
CA LEU A 235 -5.81 9.89 12.05
C LEU A 235 -6.30 11.29 11.69
N LYS A 236 -5.41 12.31 11.63
CA LYS A 236 -5.75 13.69 11.25
C LYS A 236 -6.09 13.85 9.78
N GLY A 237 -5.77 12.85 8.97
CA GLY A 237 -6.01 12.83 7.54
C GLY A 237 -7.46 12.65 7.18
N GLU A 238 -8.29 13.65 7.40
CA GLU A 238 -9.63 13.67 6.84
C GLU A 238 -9.59 13.71 5.31
N ASN A 239 -10.56 13.08 4.66
CA ASN A 239 -10.77 13.00 3.21
C ASN A 239 -10.58 14.36 2.50
N VAL A 240 -9.36 14.69 2.11
CA VAL A 240 -9.04 15.95 1.45
C VAL A 240 -9.73 16.04 0.08
N LEU A 241 -9.91 14.91 -0.61
CA LEU A 241 -10.60 14.86 -1.91
C LEU A 241 -12.09 15.21 -1.80
N LYS A 242 -12.74 14.95 -0.66
CA LYS A 242 -14.16 15.30 -0.44
C LYS A 242 -14.39 16.77 -0.10
N LYS A 243 -13.37 17.48 0.41
CA LYS A 243 -13.49 18.89 0.83
C LYS A 243 -13.34 19.90 -0.32
N THR A 244 -12.95 19.47 -1.48
CA THR A 244 -12.66 20.38 -2.60
C THR A 244 -13.83 20.39 -3.58
N THR A 245 -14.93 21.04 -3.21
CA THR A 245 -15.89 21.55 -4.18
C THR A 245 -15.25 22.81 -4.77
N PHE A 246 -14.67 22.71 -5.94
CA PHE A 246 -14.24 23.89 -6.68
C PHE A 246 -15.50 24.59 -7.20
N LEU A 247 -15.71 25.83 -6.76
CA LEU A 247 -16.66 26.78 -7.35
C LEU A 247 -16.23 27.14 -8.77
#